data_01176b41b487b048d074fa85a5518afe
#
_entry.id   01176b41b487b048d074fa85a5518afe
#
_cell.length_a   1.000
_cell.length_b   1.000
_cell.length_c   1.000
_cell.angle_alpha   90.00
_cell.angle_beta   90.00
_cell.angle_gamma   90.00
#
_symmetry.space_group_name_H-M   'P 1'
#
loop_
_entity.id
_entity.type
_entity.pdbx_description
1 polymer ?
#
loop_
_entity_poly.entity_id
_entity_poly.type
_entity_poly.pdbx_seq_one_letter_code
_entity_poly.pdbx_strand_id
1 'polypeptide(L)'
;MRQVWTVAEQSGGALKSVSFELLGRGRALADKLGAACGEPVSLVSVVLAGSAAGAGRVDDAALRELIERGADEVVAIEGPALAAFACETFSAAVADLARARKPDIILAAATSSGRTLMPHLAVGLHAGLTADCTELDIEGGTGLLLQTRPAIGGNIMATIKTPDHRPQMATVRPKSSRPLARDGSRKGSIERITLDPRLVDRRVEVLGLETDAEGFENLEEATVVVSGGRGLKKAENFRLVRELADALGGAVGASRDAVDRGWASYPHQVGLSGKTISPRLYLCAGVSGAIQHLAGIKTAETIVSVNADPEAPIHKLADFTVVGDLFEVLPRLTARLAARAAAAAGEAPATKGGRA
;
A
#
# COMPACT_ATOMS: atom_id res chain seq x y z
N MET A 1 13.21 21.39 17.39
CA MET A 1 11.89 21.37 16.72
C MET A 1 11.48 19.91 16.58
N ARG A 2 10.31 19.54 17.04
CA ARG A 2 9.80 18.17 16.93
C ARG A 2 9.48 17.82 15.50
N GLN A 3 9.60 16.53 15.17
CA GLN A 3 9.40 16.05 13.79
C GLN A 3 8.56 14.79 13.76
N VAL A 4 7.62 14.74 12.81
CA VAL A 4 6.95 13.52 12.36
C VAL A 4 7.50 13.20 10.98
N TRP A 5 7.98 11.97 10.81
CA TRP A 5 8.55 11.51 9.55
C TRP A 5 7.63 10.53 8.85
N THR A 6 7.58 10.65 7.52
CA THR A 6 7.01 9.64 6.64
C THR A 6 8.10 9.11 5.73
N VAL A 7 8.23 7.79 5.62
CA VAL A 7 9.14 7.18 4.65
C VAL A 7 8.36 6.92 3.36
N ALA A 8 8.69 7.68 2.33
CA ALA A 8 8.03 7.57 1.04
C ALA A 8 8.56 6.36 0.25
N GLU A 9 7.68 5.69 -0.47
CA GLU A 9 8.02 4.59 -1.36
C GLU A 9 8.07 5.05 -2.82
N GLN A 10 9.03 4.51 -3.56
CA GLN A 10 9.17 4.74 -4.99
C GLN A 10 9.42 3.41 -5.73
N SER A 11 9.19 3.41 -7.03
CA SER A 11 9.56 2.32 -7.93
C SER A 11 10.05 2.92 -9.24
N GLY A 12 11.28 2.62 -9.62
CA GLY A 12 11.88 3.17 -10.84
C GLY A 12 12.00 4.70 -10.87
N GLY A 13 11.96 5.38 -9.72
CA GLY A 13 11.97 6.84 -9.60
C GLY A 13 10.58 7.48 -9.50
N ALA A 14 9.51 6.74 -9.70
CA ALA A 14 8.14 7.22 -9.51
C ALA A 14 7.67 6.98 -8.07
N LEU A 15 7.14 8.01 -7.41
CA LEU A 15 6.55 7.87 -6.08
C LEU A 15 5.25 7.05 -6.15
N LYS A 16 5.09 6.12 -5.23
CA LYS A 16 3.86 5.33 -5.11
C LYS A 16 2.75 6.14 -4.43
N SER A 17 1.50 5.88 -4.81
CA SER A 17 0.31 6.55 -4.25
C SER A 17 0.24 6.49 -2.73
N VAL A 18 0.67 5.39 -2.15
CA VAL A 18 0.71 5.18 -0.70
C VAL A 18 1.57 6.21 0.05
N SER A 19 2.58 6.78 -0.60
CA SER A 19 3.41 7.86 -0.03
C SER A 19 2.58 9.12 0.25
N PHE A 20 1.64 9.42 -0.63
CA PHE A 20 0.75 10.57 -0.48
C PHE A 20 -0.35 10.34 0.58
N GLU A 21 -0.84 9.10 0.70
CA GLU A 21 -1.75 8.73 1.78
C GLU A 21 -1.08 8.91 3.15
N LEU A 22 0.17 8.46 3.24
CA LEU A 22 0.96 8.53 4.46
C LEU A 22 1.23 9.98 4.88
N LEU A 23 1.45 10.90 3.91
CA LEU A 23 1.59 12.33 4.18
C LEU A 23 0.33 12.92 4.82
N GLY A 24 -0.86 12.57 4.33
CA GLY A 24 -2.12 13.01 4.93
C GLY A 24 -2.24 12.61 6.40
N ARG A 25 -1.87 11.36 6.70
CA ARG A 25 -1.83 10.85 8.07
C ARG A 25 -0.77 11.55 8.91
N GLY A 26 0.44 11.70 8.37
CA GLY A 26 1.55 12.40 9.03
C GLY A 26 1.22 13.85 9.35
N ARG A 27 0.55 14.58 8.44
CA ARG A 27 0.14 15.98 8.67
C ARG A 27 -0.84 16.09 9.83
N ALA A 28 -1.87 15.25 9.84
CA ALA A 28 -2.84 15.23 10.93
C ALA A 28 -2.19 14.96 12.29
N LEU A 29 -1.20 14.05 12.33
CA LEU A 29 -0.45 13.74 13.56
C LEU A 29 0.48 14.88 13.96
N ALA A 30 1.17 15.52 13.03
CA ALA A 30 2.04 16.67 13.31
C ALA A 30 1.25 17.84 13.89
N ASP A 31 0.07 18.14 13.33
CA ASP A 31 -0.81 19.19 13.82
C ASP A 31 -1.33 18.88 15.23
N LYS A 32 -1.77 17.65 15.48
CA LYS A 32 -2.23 17.20 16.82
C LYS A 32 -1.09 17.19 17.85
N LEU A 33 0.10 16.73 17.46
CA LEU A 33 1.27 16.73 18.33
C LEU A 33 1.68 18.15 18.69
N GLY A 34 1.66 19.06 17.71
CA GLY A 34 1.92 20.49 17.91
C GLY A 34 0.93 21.12 18.90
N ALA A 35 -0.35 20.83 18.75
CA ALA A 35 -1.39 21.29 19.67
C ALA A 35 -1.22 20.72 21.08
N ALA A 36 -0.85 19.44 21.20
CA ALA A 36 -0.64 18.77 22.49
C ALA A 36 0.60 19.28 23.24
N CYS A 37 1.66 19.68 22.51
CA CYS A 37 2.93 20.12 23.08
C CYS A 37 3.09 21.63 23.13
N GLY A 38 2.20 22.40 22.50
CA GLY A 38 2.26 23.87 22.45
C GLY A 38 3.40 24.42 21.59
N GLU A 39 3.97 23.64 20.68
CA GLU A 39 5.06 24.03 19.80
C GLU A 39 4.86 23.49 18.38
N PRO A 40 5.37 24.20 17.34
CA PRO A 40 5.28 23.71 15.95
C PRO A 40 5.99 22.36 15.76
N VAL A 41 5.35 21.46 15.02
CA VAL A 41 5.90 20.16 14.64
C VAL A 41 6.04 20.09 13.13
N SER A 42 7.23 19.79 12.64
CA SER A 42 7.50 19.66 11.22
C SER A 42 7.14 18.26 10.70
N LEU A 43 6.45 18.20 9.57
CA LEU A 43 6.26 16.95 8.80
C LEU A 43 7.39 16.81 7.77
N VAL A 44 8.22 15.80 7.94
CA VAL A 44 9.34 15.50 7.04
C VAL A 44 9.04 14.25 6.23
N SER A 45 9.15 14.33 4.91
CA SER A 45 9.08 13.16 4.04
C SER A 45 10.49 12.69 3.67
N VAL A 46 10.87 11.49 4.09
CA VAL A 46 12.15 10.87 3.77
C VAL A 46 11.98 10.01 2.52
N VAL A 47 12.78 10.29 1.50
CA VAL A 47 12.77 9.58 0.20
C VAL A 47 14.12 8.89 0.02
N LEU A 48 14.11 7.60 -0.29
CA LEU A 48 15.33 6.87 -0.65
C LEU A 48 15.30 6.64 -2.17
N ALA A 49 16.31 7.15 -2.86
CA ALA A 49 16.32 7.22 -4.32
C ALA A 49 17.66 6.80 -4.91
N GLY A 50 17.62 6.34 -6.16
CA GLY A 50 18.83 6.13 -6.96
C GLY A 50 19.61 7.43 -7.15
N SER A 51 20.85 7.32 -7.66
CA SER A 51 21.68 8.50 -7.89
C SER A 51 21.15 9.39 -9.02
N ALA A 52 21.56 10.65 -8.99
CA ALA A 52 21.14 11.67 -9.96
C ALA A 52 21.35 11.30 -11.45
N ALA A 53 22.32 10.43 -11.73
CA ALA A 53 22.66 9.98 -13.09
C ALA A 53 22.23 8.54 -13.38
N GLY A 54 21.43 7.87 -12.48
CA GLY A 54 21.15 6.46 -12.57
C GLY A 54 19.67 6.09 -12.47
N ALA A 55 19.41 4.80 -12.49
CA ALA A 55 18.07 4.24 -12.29
C ALA A 55 17.52 4.60 -10.89
N GLY A 56 16.21 4.73 -10.79
CA GLY A 56 15.52 4.97 -9.51
C GLY A 56 15.68 6.41 -8.97
N ARG A 57 16.14 7.36 -9.78
CA ARG A 57 16.15 8.78 -9.41
C ARG A 57 14.71 9.30 -9.27
N VAL A 58 14.45 10.00 -8.16
CA VAL A 58 13.20 10.75 -7.99
C VAL A 58 13.46 12.20 -8.41
N ASP A 59 12.68 12.71 -9.36
CA ASP A 59 12.84 14.05 -9.90
C ASP A 59 12.35 15.15 -8.95
N ASP A 60 12.71 16.40 -9.27
CA ASP A 60 12.34 17.55 -8.44
C ASP A 60 10.83 17.83 -8.43
N ALA A 61 10.13 17.47 -9.49
CA ALA A 61 8.68 17.65 -9.57
C ALA A 61 7.97 16.67 -8.62
N ALA A 62 8.42 15.42 -8.56
CA ALA A 62 7.90 14.43 -7.62
C ALA A 62 8.21 14.78 -6.16
N LEU A 63 9.43 15.24 -5.86
CA LEU A 63 9.77 15.74 -4.51
C LEU A 63 8.95 16.97 -4.14
N ARG A 64 8.73 17.86 -5.10
CA ARG A 64 7.88 19.05 -4.90
C ARG A 64 6.42 18.65 -4.62
N GLU A 65 5.90 17.64 -5.27
CA GLU A 65 4.55 17.15 -5.00
C GLU A 65 4.36 16.68 -3.55
N LEU A 66 5.39 16.12 -2.89
CA LEU A 66 5.32 15.77 -1.47
C LEU A 66 5.09 17.02 -0.60
N ILE A 67 5.73 18.17 -0.93
CA ILE A 67 5.49 19.43 -0.23
C ILE A 67 4.06 19.91 -0.49
N GLU A 68 3.63 19.91 -1.74
CA GLU A 68 2.30 20.37 -2.14
C GLU A 68 1.18 19.52 -1.51
N ARG A 69 1.50 18.29 -1.09
CA ARG A 69 0.59 17.36 -0.38
C ARG A 69 0.80 17.31 1.12
N GLY A 70 1.57 18.23 1.70
CA GLY A 70 1.56 18.40 3.15
C GLY A 70 2.90 18.33 3.86
N ALA A 71 4.00 17.89 3.24
CA ALA A 71 5.32 17.94 3.85
C ALA A 71 5.80 19.38 4.03
N ASP A 72 6.46 19.65 5.14
CA ASP A 72 7.16 20.93 5.38
C ASP A 72 8.61 20.83 4.88
N GLU A 73 9.16 19.63 4.91
CA GLU A 73 10.51 19.31 4.42
C GLU A 73 10.50 17.95 3.71
N VAL A 74 11.28 17.85 2.65
CA VAL A 74 11.59 16.59 1.97
C VAL A 74 13.09 16.34 2.07
N VAL A 75 13.47 15.19 2.60
CA VAL A 75 14.88 14.75 2.64
C VAL A 75 15.04 13.58 1.68
N ALA A 76 15.74 13.81 0.58
CA ALA A 76 16.06 12.77 -0.40
C ALA A 76 17.47 12.24 -0.14
N ILE A 77 17.58 10.99 0.31
CA ILE A 77 18.87 10.29 0.42
C ILE A 77 19.11 9.58 -0.91
N GLU A 78 20.20 9.96 -1.58
CA GLU A 78 20.49 9.53 -2.94
C GLU A 78 21.77 8.70 -3.03
N GLY A 79 21.70 7.57 -3.74
CA GLY A 79 22.86 6.73 -3.99
C GLY A 79 22.54 5.55 -4.91
N PRO A 80 23.54 5.02 -5.66
CA PRO A 80 23.31 3.89 -6.56
C PRO A 80 22.72 2.66 -5.87
N ALA A 81 23.10 2.40 -4.62
CA ALA A 81 22.61 1.29 -3.81
C ALA A 81 21.15 1.46 -3.34
N LEU A 82 20.54 2.62 -3.57
CA LEU A 82 19.14 2.92 -3.27
C LEU A 82 18.23 2.89 -4.52
N ALA A 83 18.77 2.53 -5.68
CA ALA A 83 17.98 2.41 -6.92
C ALA A 83 16.92 1.32 -6.84
N ALA A 84 17.22 0.23 -6.12
CA ALA A 84 16.30 -0.85 -5.82
C ALA A 84 16.26 -1.12 -4.31
N PHE A 85 15.15 -1.65 -3.83
CA PHE A 85 14.95 -1.89 -2.40
C PHE A 85 15.90 -2.99 -1.87
N ALA A 86 16.76 -2.61 -0.93
CA ALA A 86 17.55 -3.51 -0.10
C ALA A 86 17.36 -3.11 1.37
N CYS A 87 16.74 -3.99 2.15
CA CYS A 87 16.29 -3.68 3.51
C CYS A 87 17.42 -3.13 4.40
N GLU A 88 18.57 -3.76 4.35
CA GLU A 88 19.73 -3.46 5.19
C GLU A 88 20.27 -2.06 4.91
N THR A 89 20.51 -1.73 3.64
CA THR A 89 21.02 -0.42 3.21
C THR A 89 19.99 0.68 3.45
N PHE A 90 18.72 0.42 3.12
CA PHE A 90 17.61 1.37 3.36
C PHE A 90 17.46 1.68 4.84
N SER A 91 17.47 0.64 5.68
CA SER A 91 17.37 0.78 7.13
C SER A 91 18.57 1.55 7.71
N ALA A 92 19.79 1.24 7.27
CA ALA A 92 21.00 1.93 7.72
C ALA A 92 20.96 3.43 7.37
N ALA A 93 20.51 3.78 6.16
CA ALA A 93 20.40 5.18 5.72
C ALA A 93 19.36 5.96 6.55
N VAL A 94 18.18 5.39 6.77
CA VAL A 94 17.14 6.04 7.60
C VAL A 94 17.57 6.10 9.06
N ALA A 95 18.22 5.06 9.60
CA ALA A 95 18.69 5.04 10.98
C ALA A 95 19.77 6.09 11.24
N ASP A 96 20.70 6.29 10.32
CA ASP A 96 21.74 7.30 10.42
C ASP A 96 21.13 8.70 10.48
N LEU A 97 20.23 9.02 9.56
CA LEU A 97 19.49 10.28 9.55
C LEU A 97 18.65 10.46 10.84
N ALA A 98 17.98 9.39 11.31
CA ALA A 98 17.15 9.43 12.51
C ALA A 98 17.97 9.67 13.79
N ARG A 99 19.18 9.11 13.89
CA ARG A 99 20.10 9.38 15.01
C ARG A 99 20.57 10.83 15.04
N ALA A 100 20.80 11.43 13.86
CA ALA A 100 21.20 12.82 13.74
C ALA A 100 20.06 13.79 14.06
N ARG A 101 18.85 13.55 13.58
CA ARG A 101 17.71 14.50 13.66
C ARG A 101 16.71 14.20 14.79
N LYS A 102 16.73 12.99 15.35
CA LYS A 102 15.91 12.55 16.48
C LYS A 102 14.40 12.81 16.33
N PRO A 103 13.75 12.26 15.31
CA PRO A 103 12.31 12.44 15.13
C PRO A 103 11.51 11.84 16.29
N ASP A 104 10.35 12.41 16.58
CA ASP A 104 9.41 11.90 17.59
C ASP A 104 8.64 10.67 17.09
N ILE A 105 8.27 10.70 15.80
CA ILE A 105 7.45 9.66 15.16
C ILE A 105 8.03 9.33 13.78
N ILE A 106 8.08 8.05 13.42
CA ILE A 106 8.40 7.59 12.07
C ILE A 106 7.26 6.69 11.58
N LEU A 107 6.71 7.03 10.42
CA LEU A 107 5.65 6.28 9.74
C LEU A 107 6.14 5.72 8.41
N ALA A 108 5.75 4.50 8.08
CA ALA A 108 5.85 3.94 6.75
C ALA A 108 4.55 3.23 6.38
N ALA A 109 4.34 2.94 5.10
CA ALA A 109 3.19 2.15 4.69
C ALA A 109 3.38 0.67 5.05
N ALA A 110 2.29 -0.04 5.34
CA ALA A 110 2.31 -1.48 5.62
C ALA A 110 2.31 -2.32 4.32
N THR A 111 3.07 -1.88 3.32
CA THR A 111 3.38 -2.60 2.08
C THR A 111 4.41 -3.71 2.34
N SER A 112 4.73 -4.53 1.34
CA SER A 112 5.80 -5.53 1.44
C SER A 112 7.14 -4.89 1.83
N SER A 113 7.50 -3.75 1.25
CA SER A 113 8.74 -3.03 1.56
C SER A 113 8.71 -2.44 2.98
N GLY A 114 7.64 -1.74 3.35
CA GLY A 114 7.55 -1.12 4.68
C GLY A 114 7.46 -2.13 5.81
N ARG A 115 6.79 -3.28 5.59
CA ARG A 115 6.71 -4.39 6.56
C ARG A 115 8.05 -5.10 6.78
N THR A 116 8.97 -4.98 5.84
CA THR A 116 10.34 -5.49 5.96
C THR A 116 11.28 -4.43 6.55
N LEU A 117 11.20 -3.19 6.06
CA LEU A 117 12.07 -2.09 6.48
C LEU A 117 11.88 -1.70 7.94
N MET A 118 10.62 -1.48 8.35
CA MET A 118 10.35 -0.86 9.65
C MET A 118 10.73 -1.71 10.86
N PRO A 119 10.55 -3.05 10.87
CA PRO A 119 11.05 -3.89 11.96
C PRO A 119 12.58 -3.86 12.06
N HIS A 120 13.28 -3.90 10.91
CA HIS A 120 14.74 -3.82 10.87
C HIS A 120 15.23 -2.47 11.41
N LEU A 121 14.59 -1.39 10.98
CA LEU A 121 14.87 -0.03 11.46
C LEU A 121 14.59 0.12 12.97
N ALA A 122 13.48 -0.44 13.46
CA ALA A 122 13.12 -0.36 14.88
C ALA A 122 14.16 -1.02 15.78
N VAL A 123 14.67 -2.19 15.39
CA VAL A 123 15.77 -2.86 16.09
C VAL A 123 17.02 -1.97 16.09
N GLY A 124 17.39 -1.41 14.93
CA GLY A 124 18.57 -0.54 14.79
C GLY A 124 18.49 0.77 15.58
N LEU A 125 17.30 1.25 15.89
CA LEU A 125 17.04 2.46 16.69
C LEU A 125 16.67 2.15 18.15
N HIS A 126 16.57 0.88 18.55
CA HIS A 126 16.04 0.46 19.84
C HIS A 126 14.67 1.07 20.15
N ALA A 127 13.79 1.11 19.15
CA ALA A 127 12.49 1.76 19.19
C ALA A 127 11.34 0.74 19.14
N GLY A 128 10.18 1.12 19.70
CA GLY A 128 8.97 0.31 19.59
C GLY A 128 8.26 0.53 18.26
N LEU A 129 7.76 -0.55 17.65
CA LEU A 129 7.02 -0.53 16.39
C LEU A 129 5.67 -1.25 16.53
N THR A 130 4.60 -0.59 16.09
CA THR A 130 3.31 -1.25 15.86
C THR A 130 3.07 -1.40 14.36
N ALA A 131 2.84 -2.64 13.94
CA ALA A 131 2.65 -2.93 12.53
C ALA A 131 1.17 -2.95 12.12
N ASP A 132 0.89 -2.52 10.87
CA ASP A 132 -0.42 -2.62 10.20
C ASP A 132 -1.54 -1.85 10.91
N CYS A 133 -1.24 -0.62 11.35
CA CYS A 133 -2.19 0.27 12.00
C CYS A 133 -3.25 0.76 11.01
N THR A 134 -4.51 0.77 11.44
CA THR A 134 -5.63 1.35 10.70
C THR A 134 -5.95 2.76 11.16
N GLU A 135 -5.66 3.05 12.44
CA GLU A 135 -5.86 4.37 13.03
C GLU A 135 -4.64 4.80 13.82
N LEU A 136 -4.34 6.08 13.76
CA LEU A 136 -3.29 6.73 14.54
C LEU A 136 -3.84 8.02 15.12
N ASP A 137 -3.50 8.28 16.39
CA ASP A 137 -3.87 9.52 17.07
C ASP A 137 -2.76 9.95 18.05
N ILE A 138 -2.87 11.17 18.60
CA ILE A 138 -1.99 11.69 19.63
C ILE A 138 -2.77 11.79 20.95
N GLU A 139 -2.24 11.21 22.00
CA GLU A 139 -2.80 11.32 23.34
C GLU A 139 -2.58 12.75 23.88
N GLY A 140 -3.67 13.40 24.26
CA GLY A 140 -3.64 14.75 24.84
C GLY A 140 -2.82 14.78 26.13
N GLY A 141 -2.00 15.82 26.31
CA GLY A 141 -1.18 16.05 27.50
C GLY A 141 0.12 15.26 27.54
N THR A 142 0.23 14.09 26.95
CA THR A 142 1.47 13.30 26.92
C THR A 142 2.22 13.38 25.58
N GLY A 143 1.51 13.65 24.48
CA GLY A 143 2.06 13.62 23.13
C GLY A 143 2.46 12.21 22.66
N LEU A 144 1.93 11.17 23.29
CA LEU A 144 2.18 9.79 22.89
C LEU A 144 1.36 9.42 21.66
N LEU A 145 1.97 8.66 20.75
CA LEU A 145 1.29 8.10 19.60
C LEU A 145 0.39 6.94 20.02
N LEU A 146 -0.91 7.08 19.77
CA LEU A 146 -1.90 6.02 19.92
C LEU A 146 -1.94 5.23 18.60
N GLN A 147 -1.61 3.94 18.67
CA GLN A 147 -1.41 3.08 17.49
C GLN A 147 -2.46 1.98 17.53
N THR A 148 -3.55 2.15 16.76
CA THR A 148 -4.68 1.22 16.76
C THR A 148 -4.61 0.30 15.55
N ARG A 149 -4.70 -1.00 15.82
CA ARG A 149 -4.69 -2.05 14.82
C ARG A 149 -5.68 -3.16 15.14
N PRO A 150 -6.23 -3.86 14.13
CA PRO A 150 -6.98 -5.09 14.37
C PRO A 150 -6.07 -6.15 14.98
N ALA A 151 -6.53 -6.79 16.05
CA ALA A 151 -5.88 -7.99 16.60
C ALA A 151 -6.20 -9.21 15.72
N ILE A 152 -5.53 -10.35 16.01
CA ILE A 152 -5.74 -11.62 15.30
C ILE A 152 -7.23 -11.98 15.31
N GLY A 153 -7.78 -12.27 14.14
CA GLY A 153 -9.22 -12.52 13.95
C GLY A 153 -10.06 -11.28 13.65
N GLY A 154 -9.49 -10.07 13.85
CA GLY A 154 -10.07 -8.80 13.40
C GLY A 154 -11.34 -8.33 14.11
N ASN A 155 -11.77 -9.00 15.16
CA ASN A 155 -12.94 -8.63 15.95
C ASN A 155 -12.60 -7.73 17.15
N ILE A 156 -11.30 -7.57 17.42
CA ILE A 156 -10.80 -6.77 18.53
C ILE A 156 -9.84 -5.72 17.95
N MET A 157 -10.00 -4.47 18.36
CA MET A 157 -9.06 -3.40 18.07
C MET A 157 -8.14 -3.22 19.27
N ALA A 158 -6.84 -3.26 19.04
CA ALA A 158 -5.83 -3.00 20.05
C ALA A 158 -5.19 -1.64 19.83
N THR A 159 -5.22 -0.77 20.86
CA THR A 159 -4.50 0.50 20.85
C THR A 159 -3.23 0.35 21.70
N ILE A 160 -2.09 0.60 21.07
CA ILE A 160 -0.76 0.37 21.63
C ILE A 160 -0.06 1.73 21.79
N LYS A 161 0.72 1.87 22.84
CA LYS A 161 1.56 3.04 23.12
C LYS A 161 3.02 2.61 23.35
N THR A 162 3.95 3.48 22.97
CA THR A 162 5.39 3.29 23.21
C THR A 162 5.91 4.48 24.02
N PRO A 163 5.74 4.47 25.37
CA PRO A 163 6.03 5.65 26.20
C PRO A 163 7.54 5.94 26.37
N ASP A 164 8.37 4.90 26.45
CA ASP A 164 9.73 5.02 26.97
C ASP A 164 10.79 5.27 25.88
N HIS A 165 10.47 4.99 24.61
CA HIS A 165 11.45 5.06 23.52
C HIS A 165 11.01 6.03 22.41
N ARG A 166 12.00 6.59 21.74
CA ARG A 166 11.84 7.44 20.55
C ARG A 166 12.80 6.96 19.46
N PRO A 167 12.39 7.04 18.19
CA PRO A 167 11.07 7.46 17.71
C PRO A 167 9.95 6.45 18.04
N GLN A 168 8.71 6.91 18.13
CA GLN A 168 7.54 6.04 18.12
C GLN A 168 7.26 5.62 16.68
N MET A 169 7.17 4.33 16.39
CA MET A 169 7.14 3.86 15.01
C MET A 169 5.86 3.08 14.69
N ALA A 170 5.31 3.33 13.53
CA ALA A 170 4.15 2.59 13.04
C ALA A 170 4.23 2.30 11.55
N THR A 171 3.75 1.13 11.11
CA THR A 171 3.36 0.95 9.72
C THR A 171 1.86 1.14 9.58
N VAL A 172 1.45 1.90 8.55
CA VAL A 172 0.06 2.30 8.30
C VAL A 172 -0.48 1.48 7.15
N ARG A 173 -1.66 0.90 7.34
CA ARG A 173 -2.32 0.12 6.30
C ARG A 173 -2.63 0.99 5.08
N PRO A 174 -2.27 0.57 3.85
CA PRO A 174 -2.63 1.26 2.64
C PRO A 174 -4.16 1.46 2.52
N LYS A 175 -4.57 2.53 1.89
CA LYS A 175 -5.98 2.93 1.69
C LYS A 175 -6.79 3.15 2.99
N SER A 176 -6.11 3.23 4.16
CA SER A 176 -6.74 3.61 5.43
C SER A 176 -6.88 5.12 5.62
N SER A 177 -6.30 5.91 4.72
CA SER A 177 -6.43 7.38 4.68
C SER A 177 -6.42 7.86 3.23
N ARG A 178 -7.02 9.05 3.01
CA ARG A 178 -6.99 9.69 1.68
C ARG A 178 -5.78 10.61 1.58
N PRO A 179 -5.12 10.68 0.41
CA PRO A 179 -4.12 11.70 0.14
C PRO A 179 -4.72 13.10 0.29
N LEU A 180 -3.92 14.05 0.79
CA LEU A 180 -4.31 15.45 0.75
C LEU A 180 -4.38 15.95 -0.70
N ALA A 181 -5.29 16.87 -0.97
CA ALA A 181 -5.32 17.58 -2.25
C ALA A 181 -3.99 18.30 -2.49
N ARG A 182 -3.56 18.34 -3.74
CA ARG A 182 -2.34 19.06 -4.13
C ARG A 182 -2.57 20.56 -4.03
N ASP A 183 -1.75 21.24 -3.24
CA ASP A 183 -1.75 22.69 -3.07
C ASP A 183 -0.42 23.28 -3.53
N GLY A 184 -0.38 23.81 -4.76
CA GLY A 184 0.81 24.40 -5.37
C GLY A 184 1.32 25.66 -4.64
N SER A 185 0.54 26.25 -3.74
CA SER A 185 0.94 27.42 -2.95
C SER A 185 1.81 27.07 -1.74
N ARG A 186 1.82 25.81 -1.31
CA ARG A 186 2.61 25.36 -0.15
C ARG A 186 4.09 25.57 -0.38
N LYS A 187 4.76 26.05 0.67
CA LYS A 187 6.21 26.24 0.70
C LYS A 187 6.83 25.19 1.63
N GLY A 188 7.98 24.70 1.27
CA GLY A 188 8.78 23.76 2.04
C GLY A 188 10.19 23.68 1.47
N SER A 189 11.05 22.95 2.13
CA SER A 189 12.44 22.73 1.72
C SER A 189 12.65 21.33 1.16
N ILE A 190 13.57 21.21 0.20
CA ILE A 190 14.06 19.92 -0.30
C ILE A 190 15.55 19.88 0.01
N GLU A 191 15.95 18.91 0.81
CA GLU A 191 17.34 18.60 1.10
C GLU A 191 17.73 17.31 0.38
N ARG A 192 18.85 17.33 -0.33
CA ARG A 192 19.43 16.13 -0.96
C ARG A 192 20.69 15.73 -0.23
N ILE A 193 20.74 14.49 0.22
CA ILE A 193 21.87 13.92 0.97
C ILE A 193 22.43 12.76 0.15
N THR A 194 23.72 12.78 -0.12
CA THR A 194 24.38 11.63 -0.73
C THR A 194 24.53 10.51 0.29
N LEU A 195 24.11 9.29 -0.07
CA LEU A 195 24.29 8.12 0.78
C LEU A 195 25.76 7.91 1.12
N ASP A 196 26.07 7.82 2.41
CA ASP A 196 27.42 7.45 2.84
C ASP A 196 27.71 6.00 2.41
N PRO A 197 28.78 5.75 1.64
CA PRO A 197 29.14 4.41 1.18
C PRO A 197 29.35 3.38 2.31
N ARG A 198 29.63 3.85 3.54
CA ARG A 198 29.77 2.99 4.73
C ARG A 198 28.44 2.38 5.19
N LEU A 199 27.31 2.96 4.81
CA LEU A 199 25.97 2.47 5.12
C LEU A 199 25.49 1.40 4.15
N VAL A 200 26.21 1.16 3.05
CA VAL A 200 25.87 0.11 2.09
C VAL A 200 26.26 -1.26 2.66
N ASP A 201 25.25 -2.11 2.85
CA ASP A 201 25.50 -3.47 3.29
C ASP A 201 25.99 -4.34 2.11
N ARG A 202 27.28 -4.66 2.13
CA ARG A 202 27.92 -5.46 1.06
C ARG A 202 27.63 -6.96 1.13
N ARG A 203 26.89 -7.42 2.15
CA ARG A 203 26.46 -8.82 2.27
C ARG A 203 25.27 -9.12 1.36
N VAL A 204 24.57 -8.07 0.90
CA VAL A 204 23.39 -8.18 0.05
C VAL A 204 23.63 -7.37 -1.22
N GLU A 205 23.43 -8.01 -2.37
CA GLU A 205 23.49 -7.39 -3.68
C GLU A 205 22.18 -7.61 -4.41
N VAL A 206 21.58 -6.54 -4.92
CA VAL A 206 20.39 -6.61 -5.77
C VAL A 206 20.86 -6.86 -7.20
N LEU A 207 20.69 -8.06 -7.70
CA LEU A 207 21.11 -8.46 -9.04
C LEU A 207 20.22 -7.89 -10.14
N GLY A 208 18.95 -7.63 -9.84
CA GLY A 208 17.98 -7.10 -10.80
C GLY A 208 16.57 -7.16 -10.26
N LEU A 209 15.63 -6.63 -11.03
CA LEU A 209 14.19 -6.74 -10.82
C LEU A 209 13.62 -7.47 -12.04
N GLU A 210 13.11 -8.68 -11.81
CA GLU A 210 12.32 -9.38 -12.82
C GLU A 210 10.87 -8.95 -12.67
N THR A 211 10.32 -8.36 -13.71
CA THR A 211 8.89 -8.16 -13.87
C THR A 211 8.35 -9.33 -14.66
N ASP A 212 7.36 -10.03 -14.11
CA ASP A 212 6.69 -11.10 -14.83
C ASP A 212 6.16 -10.57 -16.19
N ALA A 213 6.38 -11.33 -17.25
CA ALA A 213 6.04 -10.96 -18.64
C ALA A 213 4.52 -10.72 -18.87
N GLU A 214 3.69 -11.04 -17.92
CA GLU A 214 2.24 -10.89 -17.97
C GLU A 214 1.72 -9.50 -17.56
N GLY A 215 2.60 -8.51 -17.34
CA GLY A 215 2.21 -7.12 -17.09
C GLY A 215 1.34 -6.95 -15.83
N PHE A 216 1.88 -7.31 -14.67
CA PHE A 216 1.09 -7.25 -13.42
C PHE A 216 0.72 -5.83 -13.04
N GLU A 217 -0.56 -5.54 -13.05
CA GLU A 217 -1.09 -4.47 -12.23
C GLU A 217 -0.76 -4.78 -10.76
N ASN A 218 -0.20 -3.79 -10.08
CA ASN A 218 0.15 -3.95 -8.67
C ASN A 218 -1.12 -4.21 -7.84
N LEU A 219 -1.32 -5.44 -7.39
CA LEU A 219 -2.48 -5.84 -6.59
C LEU A 219 -2.74 -4.92 -5.38
N GLU A 220 -1.68 -4.39 -4.78
CA GLU A 220 -1.78 -3.51 -3.61
C GLU A 220 -2.39 -2.15 -3.99
N GLU A 221 -2.21 -1.71 -5.24
CA GLU A 221 -2.73 -0.43 -5.76
C GLU A 221 -4.04 -0.58 -6.54
N ALA A 222 -4.40 -1.80 -6.94
CA ALA A 222 -5.57 -2.07 -7.75
C ALA A 222 -6.87 -1.60 -7.06
N THR A 223 -7.73 -0.93 -7.84
CA THR A 223 -9.05 -0.49 -7.39
C THR A 223 -10.07 -1.63 -7.44
N VAL A 224 -9.89 -2.56 -8.38
CA VAL A 224 -10.70 -3.76 -8.56
C VAL A 224 -9.78 -4.96 -8.56
N VAL A 225 -10.12 -6.00 -7.82
CA VAL A 225 -9.40 -7.27 -7.83
C VAL A 225 -10.37 -8.42 -8.03
N VAL A 226 -10.08 -9.26 -9.02
CA VAL A 226 -10.80 -10.51 -9.25
C VAL A 226 -9.90 -11.68 -8.87
N SER A 227 -10.31 -12.48 -7.90
CA SER A 227 -9.48 -13.57 -7.36
C SER A 227 -10.05 -14.95 -7.66
N GLY A 228 -9.15 -15.86 -8.02
CA GLY A 228 -9.46 -17.27 -8.21
C GLY A 228 -8.98 -18.15 -7.06
N GLY A 229 -9.80 -19.12 -6.69
CA GLY A 229 -9.44 -20.14 -5.69
C GLY A 229 -9.41 -21.57 -6.25
N ARG A 230 -9.28 -22.54 -5.34
CA ARG A 230 -9.27 -23.97 -5.65
C ARG A 230 -10.50 -24.43 -6.45
N GLY A 231 -11.63 -23.73 -6.31
CA GLY A 231 -12.86 -24.04 -7.06
C GLY A 231 -12.71 -23.93 -8.58
N LEU A 232 -11.66 -23.27 -9.08
CA LEU A 232 -11.33 -23.24 -10.52
C LEU A 232 -10.84 -24.58 -11.06
N LYS A 233 -10.45 -25.53 -10.20
CA LYS A 233 -10.09 -26.92 -10.49
C LYS A 233 -8.79 -27.11 -11.29
N LYS A 234 -8.41 -26.20 -12.20
CA LYS A 234 -7.23 -26.29 -13.10
C LYS A 234 -6.64 -24.90 -13.40
N ALA A 235 -5.35 -24.88 -13.76
CA ALA A 235 -4.64 -23.65 -14.15
C ALA A 235 -5.29 -22.93 -15.35
N GLU A 236 -5.71 -23.68 -16.37
CA GLU A 236 -6.30 -23.12 -17.60
C GLU A 236 -7.58 -22.33 -17.30
N ASN A 237 -8.28 -22.65 -16.22
CA ASN A 237 -9.53 -21.99 -15.84
C ASN A 237 -9.29 -20.62 -15.20
N PHE A 238 -8.05 -20.25 -14.84
CA PHE A 238 -7.71 -18.89 -14.44
C PHE A 238 -7.99 -17.87 -15.55
N ARG A 239 -8.08 -18.34 -16.79
CA ARG A 239 -8.58 -17.53 -17.91
C ARG A 239 -9.90 -16.81 -17.60
N LEU A 240 -10.84 -17.49 -16.93
CA LEU A 240 -12.14 -16.89 -16.59
C LEU A 240 -12.01 -15.72 -15.58
N VAL A 241 -11.06 -15.85 -14.67
CA VAL A 241 -10.75 -14.77 -13.71
C VAL A 241 -10.10 -13.58 -14.41
N ARG A 242 -9.17 -13.85 -15.33
CA ARG A 242 -8.48 -12.82 -16.11
C ARG A 242 -9.45 -12.08 -17.02
N GLU A 243 -10.26 -12.80 -17.80
CA GLU A 243 -11.30 -12.20 -18.66
C GLU A 243 -12.27 -11.29 -17.89
N LEU A 244 -12.64 -11.68 -16.67
CA LEU A 244 -13.51 -10.86 -15.82
C LEU A 244 -12.76 -9.66 -15.23
N ALA A 245 -11.49 -9.84 -14.84
CA ALA A 245 -10.65 -8.74 -14.34
C ALA A 245 -10.46 -7.68 -15.45
N ASP A 246 -10.11 -8.11 -16.67
CA ASP A 246 -9.95 -7.23 -17.84
C ASP A 246 -11.26 -6.45 -18.14
N ALA A 247 -12.40 -7.12 -18.10
CA ALA A 247 -13.71 -6.49 -18.32
C ALA A 247 -14.06 -5.44 -17.25
N LEU A 248 -13.46 -5.53 -16.06
CA LEU A 248 -13.64 -4.60 -14.95
C LEU A 248 -12.50 -3.59 -14.81
N GLY A 249 -11.45 -3.68 -15.65
CA GLY A 249 -10.23 -2.87 -15.51
C GLY A 249 -9.52 -3.14 -14.19
N GLY A 250 -9.49 -4.40 -13.77
CA GLY A 250 -8.99 -4.81 -12.47
C GLY A 250 -7.85 -5.83 -12.53
N ALA A 251 -7.15 -6.02 -11.42
CA ALA A 251 -6.05 -6.95 -11.29
C ALA A 251 -6.52 -8.38 -10.95
N VAL A 252 -5.70 -9.37 -11.32
CA VAL A 252 -5.94 -10.79 -11.02
C VAL A 252 -5.31 -11.18 -9.70
N GLY A 253 -6.11 -11.69 -8.77
CA GLY A 253 -5.66 -12.27 -7.50
C GLY A 253 -5.82 -13.79 -7.45
N ALA A 254 -5.14 -14.42 -6.51
CA ALA A 254 -5.22 -15.86 -6.29
C ALA A 254 -5.22 -16.21 -4.80
N SER A 255 -5.90 -17.30 -4.44
CA SER A 255 -5.76 -17.88 -3.12
C SER A 255 -4.41 -18.61 -2.99
N ARG A 256 -3.92 -18.75 -1.76
CA ARG A 256 -2.68 -19.51 -1.49
C ARG A 256 -2.71 -20.91 -2.10
N ASP A 257 -3.81 -21.65 -1.96
CA ASP A 257 -3.95 -23.01 -2.50
C ASP A 257 -3.82 -23.03 -4.04
N ALA A 258 -4.28 -21.98 -4.73
CA ALA A 258 -4.09 -21.86 -6.18
C ALA A 258 -2.63 -21.57 -6.56
N VAL A 259 -1.92 -20.76 -5.76
CA VAL A 259 -0.50 -20.46 -5.95
C VAL A 259 0.36 -21.69 -5.63
N ASP A 260 0.10 -22.37 -4.52
CA ASP A 260 0.82 -23.59 -4.12
C ASP A 260 0.67 -24.73 -5.18
N ARG A 261 -0.42 -24.69 -5.98
CA ARG A 261 -0.64 -25.60 -7.12
C ARG A 261 0.01 -25.14 -8.42
N GLY A 262 0.64 -23.98 -8.44
CA GLY A 262 1.24 -23.39 -9.66
C GLY A 262 0.21 -22.87 -10.68
N TRP A 263 -1.04 -22.59 -10.27
CA TRP A 263 -2.06 -22.02 -11.15
C TRP A 263 -1.95 -20.52 -11.33
N ALA A 264 -1.32 -19.86 -10.39
CA ALA A 264 -0.93 -18.45 -10.43
C ALA A 264 0.42 -18.28 -9.74
N SER A 265 1.19 -17.27 -10.13
CA SER A 265 2.47 -16.96 -9.49
C SER A 265 2.27 -16.28 -8.13
N TYR A 266 3.32 -16.32 -7.28
CA TYR A 266 3.26 -15.76 -5.92
C TYR A 266 2.87 -14.27 -5.86
N PRO A 267 3.26 -13.38 -6.78
CA PRO A 267 2.82 -11.98 -6.80
C PRO A 267 1.30 -11.77 -6.80
N HIS A 268 0.52 -12.77 -7.28
CA HIS A 268 -0.95 -12.76 -7.24
C HIS A 268 -1.55 -13.22 -5.92
N GLN A 269 -0.74 -13.78 -5.01
CA GLN A 269 -1.28 -14.34 -3.78
C GLN A 269 -1.89 -13.27 -2.88
N VAL A 270 -3.17 -13.45 -2.56
CA VAL A 270 -3.92 -12.61 -1.61
C VAL A 270 -4.07 -13.34 -0.28
N GLY A 271 -3.75 -12.64 0.81
CA GLY A 271 -3.89 -13.18 2.16
C GLY A 271 -2.75 -12.78 3.09
N LEU A 272 -2.76 -13.33 4.30
CA LEU A 272 -1.79 -13.02 5.36
C LEU A 272 -0.34 -13.32 4.96
N SER A 273 -0.12 -14.41 4.21
CA SER A 273 1.20 -14.81 3.69
C SER A 273 1.48 -14.32 2.27
N GLY A 274 0.60 -13.51 1.70
CA GLY A 274 0.73 -12.89 0.39
C GLY A 274 0.52 -11.38 0.51
N LYS A 275 -0.20 -10.82 -0.48
CA LYS A 275 -0.55 -9.40 -0.51
C LYS A 275 -1.77 -9.13 0.35
N THR A 276 -1.72 -8.08 1.17
CA THR A 276 -2.89 -7.49 1.81
C THR A 276 -3.38 -6.36 0.91
N ILE A 277 -4.63 -6.43 0.50
CA ILE A 277 -5.23 -5.54 -0.49
C ILE A 277 -6.45 -4.82 0.07
N SER A 278 -6.71 -3.61 -0.42
CA SER A 278 -7.86 -2.78 -0.03
C SER A 278 -8.55 -2.21 -1.27
N PRO A 279 -9.05 -3.05 -2.19
CA PRO A 279 -9.71 -2.56 -3.39
C PRO A 279 -11.10 -1.99 -3.05
N ARG A 280 -11.64 -1.19 -3.95
CA ARG A 280 -13.06 -0.80 -3.90
C ARG A 280 -14.00 -1.97 -4.20
N LEU A 281 -13.55 -2.88 -5.07
CA LEU A 281 -14.27 -4.11 -5.38
C LEU A 281 -13.33 -5.30 -5.33
N TYR A 282 -13.63 -6.24 -4.46
CA TYR A 282 -13.02 -7.57 -4.42
C TYR A 282 -14.04 -8.61 -4.87
N LEU A 283 -13.84 -9.24 -6.02
CA LEU A 283 -14.65 -10.35 -6.49
C LEU A 283 -13.85 -11.64 -6.40
N CYS A 284 -14.36 -12.65 -5.76
CA CYS A 284 -13.69 -13.93 -5.67
C CYS A 284 -14.55 -15.09 -6.15
N ALA A 285 -13.93 -16.02 -6.87
CA ALA A 285 -14.58 -17.20 -7.43
C ALA A 285 -13.89 -18.49 -6.99
N GLY A 286 -14.66 -19.38 -6.38
CA GLY A 286 -14.15 -20.66 -5.88
C GLY A 286 -13.12 -20.55 -4.75
N VAL A 287 -13.15 -19.46 -4.00
CA VAL A 287 -12.36 -19.22 -2.78
C VAL A 287 -13.20 -19.64 -1.58
N SER A 288 -12.64 -20.44 -0.66
CA SER A 288 -13.36 -20.92 0.53
C SER A 288 -13.51 -19.85 1.62
N GLY A 289 -12.55 -18.92 1.73
CA GLY A 289 -12.54 -17.92 2.80
C GLY A 289 -11.86 -18.40 4.08
N ALA A 290 -10.73 -19.08 3.97
CA ALA A 290 -9.88 -19.36 5.12
C ALA A 290 -9.48 -18.05 5.84
N ILE A 291 -9.32 -18.08 7.17
CA ILE A 291 -9.02 -16.89 8.01
C ILE A 291 -7.81 -16.12 7.47
N GLN A 292 -6.80 -16.84 6.98
CA GLN A 292 -5.59 -16.22 6.42
C GLN A 292 -5.87 -15.45 5.12
N HIS A 293 -6.80 -15.91 4.30
CA HIS A 293 -7.22 -15.21 3.08
C HIS A 293 -8.07 -13.99 3.44
N LEU A 294 -9.05 -14.17 4.34
CA LEU A 294 -9.91 -13.09 4.81
C LEU A 294 -9.11 -11.94 5.44
N ALA A 295 -8.03 -12.25 6.15
CA ALA A 295 -7.16 -11.22 6.74
C ALA A 295 -6.53 -10.29 5.68
N GLY A 296 -6.33 -10.78 4.45
CA GLY A 296 -5.75 -10.02 3.34
C GLY A 296 -6.75 -9.14 2.57
N ILE A 297 -8.06 -9.31 2.78
CA ILE A 297 -9.12 -8.60 2.03
C ILE A 297 -10.08 -7.81 2.91
N LYS A 298 -9.90 -7.84 4.22
CA LYS A 298 -10.86 -7.32 5.21
C LYS A 298 -11.19 -5.84 5.03
N THR A 299 -10.33 -5.08 4.37
CA THR A 299 -10.49 -3.65 4.10
C THR A 299 -11.01 -3.34 2.70
N ALA A 300 -11.39 -4.35 1.91
CA ALA A 300 -12.11 -4.12 0.66
C ALA A 300 -13.45 -3.41 0.94
N GLU A 301 -13.81 -2.42 0.13
CA GLU A 301 -15.07 -1.66 0.33
C GLU A 301 -16.30 -2.49 -0.03
N THR A 302 -16.17 -3.34 -1.06
CA THR A 302 -17.25 -4.25 -1.50
C THR A 302 -16.65 -5.62 -1.81
N ILE A 303 -17.20 -6.65 -1.23
CA ILE A 303 -16.80 -8.05 -1.45
C ILE A 303 -17.94 -8.81 -2.13
N VAL A 304 -17.63 -9.39 -3.28
CA VAL A 304 -18.52 -10.29 -4.02
C VAL A 304 -17.95 -11.69 -4.01
N SER A 305 -18.71 -12.68 -3.57
CA SER A 305 -18.27 -14.06 -3.53
C SER A 305 -19.11 -14.96 -4.45
N VAL A 306 -18.45 -15.76 -5.27
CA VAL A 306 -19.05 -16.79 -6.12
C VAL A 306 -18.49 -18.14 -5.68
N ASN A 307 -19.34 -19.00 -5.11
CA ASN A 307 -18.95 -20.35 -4.66
C ASN A 307 -20.14 -21.29 -4.78
N ALA A 308 -19.86 -22.53 -5.14
CA ALA A 308 -20.87 -23.58 -5.19
C ALA A 308 -21.29 -24.10 -3.80
N ASP A 309 -20.42 -23.92 -2.78
CA ASP A 309 -20.70 -24.27 -1.40
C ASP A 309 -21.42 -23.12 -0.69
N PRO A 310 -22.71 -23.26 -0.28
CA PRO A 310 -23.44 -22.23 0.41
C PRO A 310 -22.89 -21.93 1.81
N GLU A 311 -22.15 -22.86 2.41
CA GLU A 311 -21.56 -22.71 3.75
C GLU A 311 -20.12 -22.18 3.71
N ALA A 312 -19.60 -21.82 2.54
CA ALA A 312 -18.25 -21.29 2.43
C ALA A 312 -18.05 -20.06 3.33
N PRO A 313 -17.03 -20.04 4.20
CA PRO A 313 -16.81 -18.92 5.14
C PRO A 313 -16.69 -17.54 4.49
N ILE A 314 -16.28 -17.48 3.21
CA ILE A 314 -16.20 -16.23 2.45
C ILE A 314 -17.56 -15.53 2.34
N HIS A 315 -18.66 -16.27 2.28
CA HIS A 315 -20.02 -15.73 2.19
C HIS A 315 -20.41 -14.91 3.42
N LYS A 316 -19.81 -15.21 4.59
CA LYS A 316 -20.09 -14.46 5.84
C LYS A 316 -19.47 -13.06 5.85
N LEU A 317 -18.48 -12.83 5.01
CA LEU A 317 -17.80 -11.52 4.89
C LEU A 317 -18.26 -10.77 3.63
N ALA A 318 -18.85 -11.46 2.66
CA ALA A 318 -19.23 -10.87 1.38
C ALA A 318 -20.50 -10.01 1.52
N ASP A 319 -20.50 -8.83 0.87
CA ASP A 319 -21.66 -7.98 0.72
C ASP A 319 -22.67 -8.57 -0.28
N PHE A 320 -22.14 -9.27 -1.30
CA PHE A 320 -22.95 -9.98 -2.29
C PHE A 320 -22.47 -11.43 -2.43
N THR A 321 -23.42 -12.33 -2.27
CA THR A 321 -23.17 -13.78 -2.34
C THR A 321 -23.89 -14.40 -3.52
N VAL A 322 -23.15 -15.14 -4.34
CA VAL A 322 -23.70 -15.96 -5.43
C VAL A 322 -23.35 -17.40 -5.15
N VAL A 323 -24.36 -18.18 -4.77
CA VAL A 323 -24.24 -19.63 -4.62
C VAL A 323 -24.54 -20.26 -5.97
N GLY A 324 -23.51 -20.83 -6.63
CA GLY A 324 -23.64 -21.39 -7.97
C GLY A 324 -22.32 -21.85 -8.59
N ASP A 325 -22.42 -22.42 -9.79
CA ASP A 325 -21.25 -22.84 -10.53
C ASP A 325 -20.52 -21.63 -11.15
N LEU A 326 -19.31 -21.40 -10.72
CA LEU A 326 -18.47 -20.32 -11.22
C LEU A 326 -18.23 -20.40 -12.75
N PHE A 327 -18.25 -21.62 -13.32
CA PHE A 327 -18.09 -21.84 -14.77
C PHE A 327 -19.29 -21.34 -15.58
N GLU A 328 -20.44 -21.19 -14.96
CA GLU A 328 -21.62 -20.52 -15.58
C GLU A 328 -21.67 -19.03 -15.23
N VAL A 329 -21.40 -18.67 -13.97
CA VAL A 329 -21.56 -17.32 -13.45
C VAL A 329 -20.54 -16.35 -14.08
N LEU A 330 -19.24 -16.71 -14.09
CA LEU A 330 -18.21 -15.80 -14.58
C LEU A 330 -18.38 -15.44 -16.04
N PRO A 331 -18.55 -16.40 -17.00
CA PRO A 331 -18.74 -16.05 -18.41
C PRO A 331 -19.97 -15.16 -18.66
N ARG A 332 -21.08 -15.45 -17.96
CA ARG A 332 -22.30 -14.63 -18.09
C ARG A 332 -22.11 -13.22 -17.57
N LEU A 333 -21.36 -13.07 -16.46
CA LEU A 333 -21.04 -11.76 -15.88
C LEU A 333 -20.14 -10.96 -16.83
N THR A 334 -19.07 -11.59 -17.34
CA THR A 334 -18.13 -10.97 -18.30
C THR A 334 -18.86 -10.50 -19.57
N ALA A 335 -19.70 -11.36 -20.15
CA ALA A 335 -20.48 -11.00 -21.34
C ALA A 335 -21.42 -9.82 -21.08
N ARG A 336 -22.07 -9.78 -19.92
CA ARG A 336 -22.99 -8.69 -19.56
C ARG A 336 -22.27 -7.37 -19.33
N LEU A 337 -21.07 -7.41 -18.74
CA LEU A 337 -20.22 -6.22 -18.56
C LEU A 337 -19.73 -5.68 -19.90
N ALA A 338 -19.28 -6.55 -20.81
CA ALA A 338 -18.85 -6.17 -22.15
C ALA A 338 -20.00 -5.53 -22.96
N ALA A 339 -21.20 -6.11 -22.90
CA ALA A 339 -22.38 -5.54 -23.55
C ALA A 339 -22.75 -4.15 -23.00
N ARG A 340 -22.62 -3.96 -21.67
CA ARG A 340 -22.89 -2.66 -21.03
C ARG A 340 -21.84 -1.60 -21.41
N ALA A 341 -20.57 -1.99 -21.46
CA ALA A 341 -19.49 -1.10 -21.91
C ALA A 341 -19.67 -0.66 -23.36
N ALA A 342 -20.05 -1.59 -24.25
CA ALA A 342 -20.35 -1.29 -25.65
C ALA A 342 -21.55 -0.32 -25.80
N ALA A 343 -22.62 -0.52 -25.01
CA ALA A 343 -23.78 0.38 -25.00
C ALA A 343 -23.40 1.80 -24.54
N ALA A 344 -22.59 1.91 -23.47
CA ALA A 344 -22.12 3.20 -22.97
C ALA A 344 -21.19 3.94 -23.94
N ALA A 345 -20.39 3.21 -24.72
CA ALA A 345 -19.53 3.79 -25.77
C ALA A 345 -20.32 4.25 -27.02
N GLY A 346 -21.48 3.65 -27.31
CA GLY A 346 -22.37 4.03 -28.39
C GLY A 346 -23.28 5.24 -28.08
N GLU A 347 -23.40 5.63 -26.82
CA GLU A 347 -24.23 6.77 -26.33
C GLU A 347 -23.46 8.09 -26.21
N ALA A 348 -22.28 8.25 -26.83
CA ALA A 348 -21.60 9.55 -26.84
C ALA A 348 -22.50 10.58 -27.55
N PRO A 349 -22.86 11.73 -26.96
CA PRO A 349 -23.88 12.63 -27.47
C PRO A 349 -23.43 13.23 -28.80
N ALA A 350 -24.26 13.03 -29.83
CA ALA A 350 -24.17 13.78 -31.05
C ALA A 350 -24.34 15.27 -30.73
N THR A 351 -23.26 16.04 -30.81
CA THR A 351 -23.27 17.49 -30.74
C THR A 351 -24.24 18.00 -31.84
N LYS A 352 -25.42 18.47 -31.42
CA LYS A 352 -26.29 19.24 -32.28
C LYS A 352 -25.52 20.48 -32.75
N GLY A 353 -24.97 20.37 -33.97
CA GLY A 353 -24.48 21.52 -34.71
C GLY A 353 -25.64 22.46 -34.95
N GLY A 354 -25.51 23.69 -34.47
CA GLY A 354 -26.45 24.75 -34.71
C GLY A 354 -26.58 25.07 -36.20
N ARG A 355 -27.76 25.32 -36.57
CA ARG A 355 -28.07 26.08 -37.81
C ARG A 355 -28.79 27.36 -37.44
N ALA A 356 -28.28 28.37 -38.10
CA ALA A 356 -28.80 29.73 -38.36
C ALA A 356 -28.70 30.71 -37.19
#